data_4bfcf52e01f2ced0ac668ac4883dca8c
#
_entry.id   4bfcf52e01f2ced0ac668ac4883dca8c
#
_cell.length_a   1.000
_cell.length_b   1.000
_cell.length_c   1.000
_cell.angle_alpha   90.00
_cell.angle_beta   90.00
_cell.angle_gamma   90.00
#
_symmetry.space_group_name_H-M   'P 1'
#
loop_
_entity.id
_entity.type
_entity.pdbx_description
1 polymer ?
#
loop_
_entity_poly.entity_id
_entity_poly.type
_entity_poly.pdbx_seq_one_letter_code
_entity_poly.pdbx_strand_id
1 'polypeptide(L)'
;AEIGARMAGIIASGGQPALYMGNPNAHNYATGTQTGVLRKALGVRTLYSASTLDQIPHQLVQMWMYGHNALFPIPDVDRTQFMLIIGGNPLASNGSVWTVPDVKKRLKAVQARGGQVVVIDPRRTETAKIASAHHFIRPGTDTALLLALLKALDEAGLVAPGRLAPMLDDGWDAAWQAIRGFEVAPLAAHCGIDEAVIRDLAAKLGSGEPAIVYGRMGVPVTEAGTLNLWLIQLLNIATGNLDREGGVMFSSPVVDLVAGAGPGTYDRFRSRIGNRPEVISEFPCALLPEEIATPGEGQVKALVVISGNPALSAPGAWGEALPQLDLMVSIDMYVTATSAHAHYILPPCGPLEKDHYPLLLGPIAIRNYADYSAPTLPMEEGAKADWEIVAELARAILAAKGEAVPNIVPPRAVLSSMLARSDYPVTLEELEANPNGVDFGPHVQRLPERLQTPDKRIACAPPLCLEALEQWRADLAAQPASQLLLIGRRHVRNNNSWLHNSPRLAKGPDRCTAMIHPDDAAAYGIATGDQVRVTSRVGSVQLAAEVSEDVMPGVISIPHGFGQ
;
A
#
# COMPACT_ATOMS: atom_id res chain seq x y z
N ALA A 1 10.89 32.27 -9.62
CA ALA A 1 11.47 33.26 -8.70
C ALA A 1 10.47 33.64 -7.58
N GLU A 2 9.25 34.08 -7.92
CA GLU A 2 8.22 34.55 -6.96
C GLU A 2 7.87 33.49 -5.90
N ILE A 3 7.57 32.25 -6.31
CA ILE A 3 7.27 31.13 -5.39
C ILE A 3 8.45 30.89 -4.46
N GLY A 4 9.68 30.91 -5.01
CA GLY A 4 10.90 30.71 -4.22
C GLY A 4 11.07 31.77 -3.14
N ALA A 5 10.84 33.05 -3.46
CA ALA A 5 10.92 34.16 -2.52
C ALA A 5 9.85 34.05 -1.42
N ARG A 6 8.60 33.75 -1.77
CA ARG A 6 7.52 33.54 -0.79
C ARG A 6 7.83 32.37 0.15
N MET A 7 8.26 31.23 -0.40
CA MET A 7 8.64 30.06 0.40
C MET A 7 9.79 30.37 1.36
N ALA A 8 10.84 31.02 0.88
CA ALA A 8 11.98 31.42 1.71
C ALA A 8 11.56 32.39 2.83
N GLY A 9 10.66 33.34 2.55
CA GLY A 9 10.11 34.27 3.54
C GLY A 9 9.32 33.57 4.65
N ILE A 10 8.48 32.58 4.30
CA ILE A 10 7.74 31.77 5.27
C ILE A 10 8.70 30.97 6.16
N ILE A 11 9.70 30.30 5.56
CA ILE A 11 10.71 29.57 6.33
C ILE A 11 11.49 30.51 7.27
N ALA A 12 11.89 31.67 6.79
CA ALA A 12 12.64 32.65 7.59
C ALA A 12 11.81 33.21 8.75
N SER A 13 10.48 33.28 8.63
CA SER A 13 9.57 33.71 9.70
C SER A 13 9.20 32.58 10.69
N GLY A 14 9.76 31.38 10.55
CA GLY A 14 9.52 30.24 11.42
C GLY A 14 8.35 29.34 11.00
N GLY A 15 7.66 29.66 9.89
CA GLY A 15 6.62 28.81 9.31
C GLY A 15 7.24 27.55 8.71
N GLN A 16 6.61 26.38 8.95
CA GLN A 16 7.13 25.12 8.42
C GLN A 16 6.53 24.82 7.04
N PRO A 17 7.33 24.43 6.05
CA PRO A 17 6.83 23.83 4.84
C PRO A 17 6.51 22.34 5.03
N ALA A 18 5.55 21.84 4.24
CA ALA A 18 5.27 20.42 4.10
C ALA A 18 5.33 19.99 2.63
N LEU A 19 5.61 18.70 2.41
CA LEU A 19 5.61 18.07 1.10
C LEU A 19 4.65 16.89 1.09
N TYR A 20 3.67 16.92 0.19
CA TYR A 20 2.75 15.81 -0.06
C TYR A 20 3.06 15.17 -1.42
N MET A 21 3.33 13.87 -1.42
CA MET A 21 3.59 13.07 -2.62
C MET A 21 2.36 12.23 -2.93
N GLY A 22 1.68 12.51 -4.04
CA GLY A 22 0.54 11.69 -4.46
C GLY A 22 0.95 10.34 -5.04
N ASN A 23 0.03 9.39 -5.06
CA ASN A 23 0.28 8.03 -5.58
C ASN A 23 0.80 7.97 -7.02
N PRO A 24 0.42 8.86 -7.98
CA PRO A 24 1.00 8.86 -9.31
C PRO A 24 2.52 8.91 -9.34
N ASN A 25 3.16 9.45 -8.30
CA ASN A 25 4.63 9.51 -8.21
C ASN A 25 5.28 8.12 -8.08
N ALA A 26 4.55 7.09 -7.64
CA ALA A 26 5.04 5.71 -7.68
C ALA A 26 5.33 5.23 -9.11
N HIS A 27 4.69 5.86 -10.10
CA HIS A 27 4.87 5.59 -11.52
C HIS A 27 5.72 6.67 -12.23
N ASN A 28 6.41 7.52 -11.49
CA ASN A 28 7.20 8.62 -12.02
C ASN A 28 8.60 8.61 -11.39
N TYR A 29 9.48 7.75 -11.94
CA TYR A 29 10.84 7.62 -11.43
C TYR A 29 11.61 8.94 -11.49
N ALA A 30 11.37 9.72 -12.54
CA ALA A 30 12.07 10.97 -12.79
C ALA A 30 11.84 11.98 -11.66
N THR A 31 10.59 12.17 -11.23
CA THR A 31 10.25 13.01 -10.07
C THR A 31 10.87 12.47 -8.79
N GLY A 32 10.86 11.14 -8.59
CA GLY A 32 11.49 10.49 -7.46
C GLY A 32 12.98 10.84 -7.30
N THR A 33 13.73 10.92 -8.41
CA THR A 33 15.15 11.29 -8.39
C THR A 33 15.40 12.74 -7.94
N GLN A 34 14.42 13.64 -8.07
CA GLN A 34 14.55 15.07 -7.72
C GLN A 34 13.93 15.41 -6.35
N THR A 35 13.16 14.52 -5.75
CA THR A 35 12.51 14.76 -4.46
C THR A 35 13.48 15.10 -3.34
N GLY A 36 14.69 14.51 -3.34
CA GLY A 36 15.73 14.79 -2.36
C GLY A 36 16.21 16.23 -2.38
N VAL A 37 16.37 16.82 -3.58
CA VAL A 37 16.78 18.23 -3.76
C VAL A 37 15.68 19.17 -3.26
N LEU A 38 14.41 18.87 -3.56
CA LEU A 38 13.27 19.68 -3.10
C LEU A 38 13.15 19.61 -1.56
N ARG A 39 13.27 18.42 -0.97
CA ARG A 39 13.25 18.26 0.49
C ARG A 39 14.33 19.09 1.17
N LYS A 40 15.56 19.08 0.61
CA LYS A 40 16.65 19.91 1.10
C LYS A 40 16.32 21.42 0.99
N ALA A 41 15.79 21.86 -0.16
CA ALA A 41 15.41 23.25 -0.36
C ALA A 41 14.32 23.71 0.63
N LEU A 42 13.32 22.88 0.88
CA LEU A 42 12.27 23.12 1.86
C LEU A 42 12.76 22.99 3.32
N GLY A 43 13.86 22.30 3.58
CA GLY A 43 14.34 22.00 4.93
C GLY A 43 13.52 20.92 5.64
N VAL A 44 12.77 20.09 4.90
CA VAL A 44 11.92 19.04 5.47
C VAL A 44 12.60 17.67 5.53
N ARG A 45 12.47 17.00 6.66
CA ARG A 45 12.99 15.63 6.87
C ARG A 45 11.96 14.55 6.53
N THR A 46 10.70 14.88 6.62
CA THR A 46 9.58 13.98 6.43
C THR A 46 8.70 14.47 5.28
N LEU A 47 7.87 13.58 4.77
CA LEU A 47 6.86 13.88 3.77
C LEU A 47 5.53 13.22 4.17
N TYR A 48 4.49 13.53 3.43
CA TYR A 48 3.17 12.93 3.57
C TYR A 48 2.78 12.25 2.26
N SER A 49 2.17 11.10 2.36
CA SER A 49 1.62 10.41 1.19
C SER A 49 0.46 9.49 1.57
N ALA A 50 -0.24 8.97 0.57
CA ALA A 50 -1.30 8.00 0.77
C ALA A 50 -0.77 6.61 1.21
N SER A 51 0.54 6.35 1.17
CA SER A 51 1.15 5.12 1.72
C SER A 51 0.77 4.90 3.18
N THR A 52 0.60 6.00 3.93
CA THR A 52 0.22 5.96 5.35
C THR A 52 -1.23 5.52 5.59
N LEU A 53 -2.04 5.38 4.55
CA LEU A 53 -3.43 4.92 4.65
C LEU A 53 -3.58 3.40 4.51
N ASP A 54 -2.67 2.74 3.78
CA ASP A 54 -2.85 1.33 3.45
C ASP A 54 -1.56 0.50 3.39
N GLN A 55 -0.39 1.11 3.23
CA GLN A 55 0.86 0.41 2.95
C GLN A 55 1.84 0.37 4.13
N ILE A 56 1.84 1.37 4.99
CA ILE A 56 2.78 1.47 6.13
C ILE A 56 2.78 0.23 7.03
N PRO A 57 1.66 -0.43 7.33
CA PRO A 57 1.68 -1.68 8.10
C PRO A 57 2.57 -2.76 7.48
N HIS A 58 2.55 -2.91 6.14
CA HIS A 58 3.48 -3.81 5.45
C HIS A 58 4.94 -3.38 5.65
N GLN A 59 5.24 -2.10 5.44
CA GLN A 59 6.60 -1.56 5.54
C GLN A 59 7.17 -1.69 6.96
N LEU A 60 6.35 -1.54 8.00
CA LEU A 60 6.75 -1.75 9.38
C LEU A 60 7.12 -3.20 9.66
N VAL A 61 6.25 -4.13 9.30
CA VAL A 61 6.50 -5.56 9.50
C VAL A 61 7.74 -6.03 8.75
N GLN A 62 7.91 -5.59 7.48
CA GLN A 62 9.11 -5.93 6.71
C GLN A 62 10.39 -5.38 7.36
N MET A 63 10.34 -4.14 7.85
CA MET A 63 11.47 -3.55 8.55
C MET A 63 11.81 -4.31 9.83
N TRP A 64 10.81 -4.61 10.66
CA TRP A 64 11.04 -5.29 11.94
C TRP A 64 11.50 -6.73 11.76
N MET A 65 10.94 -7.49 10.80
CA MET A 65 11.26 -8.90 10.60
C MET A 65 12.49 -9.13 9.72
N TYR A 66 12.67 -8.30 8.67
CA TYR A 66 13.68 -8.52 7.63
C TYR A 66 14.73 -7.42 7.53
N GLY A 67 14.59 -6.35 8.33
CA GLY A 67 15.56 -5.27 8.46
C GLY A 67 15.40 -4.09 7.50
N HIS A 68 14.42 -4.11 6.56
CA HIS A 68 14.21 -2.98 5.64
C HIS A 68 12.76 -2.84 5.21
N ASN A 69 12.23 -1.61 5.18
CA ASN A 69 10.82 -1.30 4.87
C ASN A 69 10.37 -1.73 3.45
N ALA A 70 11.27 -1.92 2.51
CA ALA A 70 10.97 -2.29 1.12
C ALA A 70 11.30 -3.76 0.79
N LEU A 71 11.57 -4.61 1.77
CA LEU A 71 11.79 -6.04 1.58
C LEU A 71 10.45 -6.81 1.59
N PHE A 72 9.66 -6.65 0.54
CA PHE A 72 8.38 -7.35 0.40
C PHE A 72 8.57 -8.77 -0.12
N PRO A 73 8.06 -9.81 0.58
CA PRO A 73 7.90 -11.13 -0.01
C PRO A 73 6.82 -11.11 -1.09
N ILE A 74 7.16 -11.59 -2.28
CA ILE A 74 6.33 -11.55 -3.48
C ILE A 74 5.66 -12.90 -3.71
N PRO A 75 4.32 -12.97 -3.86
CA PRO A 75 3.60 -14.20 -4.20
C PRO A 75 4.07 -14.81 -5.53
N ASP A 76 4.58 -16.02 -5.50
CA ASP A 76 5.00 -16.76 -6.68
C ASP A 76 3.85 -17.58 -7.26
N VAL A 77 2.86 -16.89 -7.81
CA VAL A 77 1.63 -17.48 -8.31
C VAL A 77 1.83 -18.43 -9.46
N ASP A 78 2.92 -18.32 -10.21
CA ASP A 78 3.18 -19.15 -11.38
C ASP A 78 3.56 -20.60 -10.99
N ARG A 79 4.05 -20.81 -9.75
CA ARG A 79 4.52 -22.12 -9.27
C ARG A 79 3.74 -22.66 -8.06
N THR A 80 2.84 -21.87 -7.45
CA THR A 80 2.08 -22.28 -6.26
C THR A 80 1.03 -23.36 -6.55
N GLN A 81 0.71 -24.17 -5.54
CA GLN A 81 -0.40 -25.13 -5.55
C GLN A 81 -1.59 -24.68 -4.70
N PHE A 82 -1.35 -23.82 -3.72
CA PHE A 82 -2.41 -23.27 -2.88
C PHE A 82 -2.20 -21.78 -2.64
N MET A 83 -3.23 -20.97 -2.86
CA MET A 83 -3.18 -19.54 -2.59
C MET A 83 -4.37 -19.09 -1.76
N LEU A 84 -4.11 -18.62 -0.54
CA LEU A 84 -5.08 -18.00 0.35
C LEU A 84 -4.96 -16.48 0.23
N ILE A 85 -6.01 -15.84 -0.30
CA ILE A 85 -6.10 -14.38 -0.47
C ILE A 85 -7.04 -13.82 0.59
N ILE A 86 -6.56 -12.94 1.46
CA ILE A 86 -7.33 -12.33 2.56
C ILE A 86 -7.48 -10.84 2.29
N GLY A 87 -8.73 -10.35 2.20
CA GLY A 87 -9.04 -8.92 2.00
C GLY A 87 -8.44 -8.32 0.72
N GLY A 88 -8.14 -9.14 -0.27
CA GLY A 88 -7.48 -8.75 -1.52
C GLY A 88 -8.33 -9.00 -2.76
N ASN A 89 -8.32 -8.06 -3.72
CA ASN A 89 -9.03 -8.20 -4.99
C ASN A 89 -8.09 -7.92 -6.18
N PRO A 90 -7.13 -8.82 -6.47
CA PRO A 90 -6.14 -8.61 -7.53
C PRO A 90 -6.76 -8.44 -8.94
N LEU A 91 -7.96 -8.94 -9.21
CA LEU A 91 -8.64 -8.68 -10.47
C LEU A 91 -9.04 -7.21 -10.66
N ALA A 92 -9.22 -6.45 -9.58
CA ALA A 92 -9.49 -5.02 -9.63
C ALA A 92 -8.21 -4.16 -9.51
N SER A 93 -7.15 -4.68 -8.89
CA SER A 93 -5.93 -3.92 -8.57
C SER A 93 -4.67 -4.35 -9.32
N ASN A 94 -4.70 -5.42 -10.12
CA ASN A 94 -3.52 -6.09 -10.71
C ASN A 94 -2.48 -6.52 -9.66
N GLY A 95 -2.94 -6.91 -8.48
CA GLY A 95 -2.13 -7.07 -7.29
C GLY A 95 -1.98 -5.73 -6.56
N SER A 96 -1.41 -5.75 -5.38
CA SER A 96 -1.11 -4.55 -4.59
C SER A 96 0.01 -4.95 -3.66
N VAL A 97 1.12 -4.19 -3.62
CA VAL A 97 2.42 -4.67 -3.14
C VAL A 97 2.80 -6.01 -3.85
N TRP A 98 2.37 -6.15 -5.06
CA TRP A 98 2.54 -7.32 -5.93
C TRP A 98 2.18 -6.92 -7.36
N THR A 99 3.16 -6.74 -8.22
CA THR A 99 2.95 -6.42 -9.63
C THR A 99 2.81 -7.71 -10.43
N VAL A 100 1.57 -7.98 -10.86
CA VAL A 100 1.22 -9.26 -11.50
C VAL A 100 0.42 -9.04 -12.79
N PRO A 101 1.08 -8.98 -13.94
CA PRO A 101 0.39 -8.84 -15.22
C PRO A 101 -0.48 -10.07 -15.50
N ASP A 102 -1.66 -9.84 -16.11
CA ASP A 102 -2.64 -10.88 -16.46
C ASP A 102 -3.00 -11.80 -15.29
N VAL A 103 -3.23 -11.21 -14.11
CA VAL A 103 -3.50 -11.93 -12.86
C VAL A 103 -4.65 -12.95 -12.99
N LYS A 104 -5.68 -12.63 -13.80
CA LYS A 104 -6.80 -13.55 -14.02
C LYS A 104 -6.37 -14.87 -14.64
N LYS A 105 -5.51 -14.82 -15.67
CA LYS A 105 -4.97 -16.02 -16.34
C LYS A 105 -4.09 -16.82 -15.40
N ARG A 106 -3.27 -16.14 -14.58
CA ARG A 106 -2.37 -16.79 -13.63
C ARG A 106 -3.15 -17.49 -12.51
N LEU A 107 -4.17 -16.88 -11.92
CA LEU A 107 -5.02 -17.53 -10.92
C LEU A 107 -5.77 -18.74 -11.51
N LYS A 108 -6.27 -18.63 -12.75
CA LYS A 108 -6.84 -19.78 -13.45
C LYS A 108 -5.81 -20.88 -13.76
N ALA A 109 -4.55 -20.53 -14.03
CA ALA A 109 -3.49 -21.50 -14.25
C ALA A 109 -3.14 -22.28 -12.98
N VAL A 110 -3.26 -21.67 -11.77
CA VAL A 110 -3.17 -22.41 -10.49
C VAL A 110 -4.20 -23.53 -10.47
N GLN A 111 -5.46 -23.22 -10.78
CA GLN A 111 -6.55 -24.19 -10.78
C GLN A 111 -6.38 -25.26 -11.88
N ALA A 112 -5.93 -24.85 -13.07
CA ALA A 112 -5.74 -25.76 -14.19
C ALA A 112 -4.65 -26.83 -13.95
N ARG A 113 -3.65 -26.55 -13.10
CA ARG A 113 -2.64 -27.54 -12.68
C ARG A 113 -3.02 -28.33 -11.42
N GLY A 114 -4.30 -28.26 -10.99
CA GLY A 114 -4.82 -29.00 -9.83
C GLY A 114 -4.70 -28.26 -8.50
N GLY A 115 -4.15 -27.04 -8.49
CA GLY A 115 -4.06 -26.20 -7.29
C GLY A 115 -5.39 -25.51 -6.95
N GLN A 116 -5.40 -24.77 -5.84
CA GLN A 116 -6.59 -24.06 -5.36
C GLN A 116 -6.27 -22.59 -5.06
N VAL A 117 -7.24 -21.73 -5.35
CA VAL A 117 -7.27 -20.33 -4.93
C VAL A 117 -8.47 -20.12 -4.01
N VAL A 118 -8.24 -19.72 -2.78
CA VAL A 118 -9.30 -19.45 -1.80
C VAL A 118 -9.27 -17.96 -1.44
N VAL A 119 -10.44 -17.32 -1.42
CA VAL A 119 -10.58 -15.90 -1.06
C VAL A 119 -11.37 -15.79 0.24
N ILE A 120 -10.84 -15.00 1.17
CA ILE A 120 -11.52 -14.57 2.40
C ILE A 120 -11.79 -13.09 2.27
N ASP A 121 -13.06 -12.70 2.21
CA ASP A 121 -13.47 -11.29 2.02
C ASP A 121 -14.94 -11.12 2.45
N PRO A 122 -15.33 -10.03 3.12
CA PRO A 122 -16.73 -9.75 3.44
C PRO A 122 -17.61 -9.47 2.20
N ARG A 123 -16.99 -9.39 1.04
CA ARG A 123 -17.67 -9.25 -0.26
C ARG A 123 -17.20 -10.33 -1.24
N ARG A 124 -18.12 -10.88 -2.01
CA ARG A 124 -17.81 -11.78 -3.13
C ARG A 124 -17.24 -10.97 -4.31
N THR A 125 -15.95 -10.66 -4.20
CA THR A 125 -15.22 -9.81 -5.14
C THR A 125 -15.08 -10.44 -6.53
N GLU A 126 -14.60 -9.68 -7.51
CA GLU A 126 -14.28 -10.18 -8.86
C GLU A 126 -13.28 -11.35 -8.80
N THR A 127 -12.34 -11.29 -7.86
CA THR A 127 -11.39 -12.41 -7.61
C THR A 127 -12.10 -13.59 -6.96
N ALA A 128 -12.96 -13.37 -5.98
CA ALA A 128 -13.73 -14.41 -5.33
C ALA A 128 -14.62 -15.18 -6.32
N LYS A 129 -15.18 -14.49 -7.32
CA LYS A 129 -16.04 -15.10 -8.35
C LYS A 129 -15.32 -16.10 -9.26
N ILE A 130 -14.00 -16.04 -9.35
CA ILE A 130 -13.20 -16.99 -10.14
C ILE A 130 -12.35 -17.92 -9.29
N ALA A 131 -12.35 -17.75 -7.98
CA ALA A 131 -11.63 -18.58 -7.04
C ALA A 131 -12.24 -20.00 -6.91
N SER A 132 -11.47 -20.92 -6.37
CA SER A 132 -11.93 -22.29 -6.06
C SER A 132 -12.94 -22.30 -4.92
N ALA A 133 -12.79 -21.39 -3.95
CA ALA A 133 -13.72 -21.16 -2.84
C ALA A 133 -13.67 -19.70 -2.37
N HIS A 134 -14.75 -19.25 -1.77
CA HIS A 134 -14.86 -17.96 -1.09
C HIS A 134 -15.56 -18.16 0.25
N HIS A 135 -15.01 -17.56 1.29
CA HIS A 135 -15.63 -17.53 2.61
C HIS A 135 -15.79 -16.09 3.06
N PHE A 136 -16.99 -15.74 3.51
CA PHE A 136 -17.23 -14.47 4.16
C PHE A 136 -16.51 -14.41 5.51
N ILE A 137 -15.98 -13.24 5.84
CA ILE A 137 -15.39 -12.94 7.14
C ILE A 137 -16.04 -11.67 7.70
N ARG A 138 -16.32 -11.64 8.98
CA ARG A 138 -16.75 -10.40 9.64
C ARG A 138 -15.66 -9.34 9.53
N PRO A 139 -15.94 -8.12 9.01
CA PRO A 139 -14.93 -7.06 8.88
C PRO A 139 -14.22 -6.76 10.20
N GLY A 140 -12.89 -6.62 10.14
CA GLY A 140 -12.06 -6.30 11.30
C GLY A 140 -11.70 -7.48 12.19
N THR A 141 -12.06 -8.71 11.82
CA THR A 141 -11.75 -9.91 12.62
C THR A 141 -10.65 -10.78 12.00
N ASP A 142 -9.86 -10.23 11.10
CA ASP A 142 -8.77 -10.93 10.42
C ASP A 142 -7.75 -11.51 11.39
N THR A 143 -7.45 -10.82 12.50
CA THR A 143 -6.56 -11.30 13.57
C THR A 143 -7.04 -12.64 14.13
N ALA A 144 -8.35 -12.79 14.37
CA ALA A 144 -8.91 -14.04 14.86
C ALA A 144 -8.72 -15.19 13.86
N LEU A 145 -8.99 -14.94 12.58
CA LEU A 145 -8.75 -15.94 11.53
C LEU A 145 -7.28 -16.36 11.47
N LEU A 146 -6.37 -15.40 11.45
CA LEU A 146 -4.93 -15.65 11.33
C LEU A 146 -4.37 -16.41 12.53
N LEU A 147 -4.79 -16.06 13.75
CA LEU A 147 -4.46 -16.80 14.97
C LEU A 147 -5.06 -18.21 14.95
N ALA A 148 -6.30 -18.36 14.50
CA ALA A 148 -6.95 -19.68 14.40
C ALA A 148 -6.23 -20.59 13.40
N LEU A 149 -5.75 -20.06 12.26
CA LEU A 149 -4.95 -20.81 11.30
C LEU A 149 -3.60 -21.24 11.90
N LEU A 150 -2.86 -20.34 12.57
CA LEU A 150 -1.61 -20.67 13.23
C LEU A 150 -1.81 -21.72 14.34
N LYS A 151 -2.86 -21.56 15.14
CA LYS A 151 -3.20 -22.50 16.21
C LYS A 151 -3.60 -23.86 15.64
N ALA A 152 -4.39 -23.91 14.59
CA ALA A 152 -4.76 -25.16 13.91
C ALA A 152 -3.55 -25.89 13.32
N LEU A 153 -2.56 -25.17 12.77
CA LEU A 153 -1.29 -25.73 12.34
C LEU A 153 -0.50 -26.35 13.50
N ASP A 154 -0.42 -25.65 14.64
CA ASP A 154 0.27 -26.14 15.85
C ASP A 154 -0.41 -27.41 16.41
N GLU A 155 -1.74 -27.42 16.54
CA GLU A 155 -2.51 -28.58 17.01
C GLU A 155 -2.40 -29.80 16.09
N ALA A 156 -2.27 -29.58 14.79
CA ALA A 156 -2.11 -30.64 13.81
C ALA A 156 -0.65 -31.12 13.64
N GLY A 157 0.33 -30.49 14.32
CA GLY A 157 1.76 -30.80 14.16
C GLY A 157 2.31 -30.42 12.78
N LEU A 158 1.71 -29.45 12.11
CA LEU A 158 2.05 -29.01 10.74
C LEU A 158 2.99 -27.79 10.71
N VAL A 159 3.47 -27.34 11.86
CA VAL A 159 4.47 -26.26 11.95
C VAL A 159 5.82 -26.79 11.50
N ALA A 160 6.25 -26.42 10.32
CA ALA A 160 7.46 -26.93 9.70
C ALA A 160 8.19 -25.83 8.90
N PRO A 161 8.94 -24.92 9.54
CA PRO A 161 9.67 -23.84 8.86
C PRO A 161 10.77 -24.37 7.91
N GLY A 162 11.14 -25.64 8.03
CA GLY A 162 12.08 -26.29 7.10
C GLY A 162 13.42 -25.56 7.03
N ARG A 163 13.84 -25.19 5.82
CA ARG A 163 15.09 -24.48 5.53
C ARG A 163 15.26 -23.17 6.34
N LEU A 164 14.16 -22.56 6.76
CA LEU A 164 14.20 -21.31 7.50
C LEU A 164 14.63 -21.48 8.96
N ALA A 165 14.49 -22.68 9.54
CA ALA A 165 14.72 -22.92 10.97
C ALA A 165 16.05 -22.32 11.50
N PRO A 166 17.21 -22.48 10.85
CA PRO A 166 18.47 -21.89 11.32
C PRO A 166 18.55 -20.37 11.15
N MET A 167 17.61 -19.76 10.42
CA MET A 167 17.54 -18.33 10.15
C MET A 167 16.57 -17.60 11.08
N LEU A 168 15.79 -18.33 11.89
CA LEU A 168 14.86 -17.73 12.85
C LEU A 168 15.64 -17.26 14.10
N ASP A 169 15.27 -16.10 14.64
CA ASP A 169 15.81 -15.64 15.92
C ASP A 169 15.10 -16.31 17.12
N ASP A 170 15.53 -15.97 18.31
CA ASP A 170 14.95 -16.52 19.55
C ASP A 170 13.50 -16.03 19.79
N GLY A 171 13.06 -15.00 19.04
CA GLY A 171 11.68 -14.53 19.02
C GLY A 171 10.69 -15.57 18.48
N TRP A 172 11.15 -16.61 17.77
CA TRP A 172 10.28 -17.68 17.28
C TRP A 172 9.51 -18.36 18.42
N ASP A 173 10.21 -18.74 19.48
CA ASP A 173 9.57 -19.40 20.63
C ASP A 173 8.62 -18.45 21.37
N ALA A 174 8.98 -17.18 21.49
CA ALA A 174 8.11 -16.15 22.10
C ALA A 174 6.82 -15.94 21.30
N ALA A 175 6.89 -15.88 19.96
CA ALA A 175 5.72 -15.79 19.09
C ALA A 175 4.78 -16.99 19.29
N TRP A 176 5.33 -18.21 19.30
CA TRP A 176 4.53 -19.43 19.51
C TRP A 176 3.96 -19.53 20.91
N GLN A 177 4.68 -19.11 21.94
CA GLN A 177 4.16 -19.05 23.30
C GLN A 177 2.92 -18.16 23.38
N ALA A 178 2.96 -16.98 22.73
CA ALA A 178 1.82 -16.06 22.68
C ALA A 178 0.62 -16.66 21.91
N ILE A 179 0.87 -17.34 20.77
CA ILE A 179 -0.17 -17.94 19.91
C ILE A 179 -0.84 -19.15 20.59
N ARG A 180 -0.07 -20.01 21.29
CA ARG A 180 -0.59 -21.22 21.95
C ARG A 180 -1.63 -20.95 23.03
N GLY A 181 -1.66 -19.74 23.57
CA GLY A 181 -2.66 -19.30 24.54
C GLY A 181 -4.07 -19.10 23.99
N PHE A 182 -4.29 -19.28 22.68
CA PHE A 182 -5.61 -19.17 22.02
C PHE A 182 -6.19 -20.54 21.71
N GLU A 183 -7.50 -20.56 21.44
CA GLU A 183 -8.25 -21.76 21.03
C GLU A 183 -8.92 -21.49 19.67
N VAL A 184 -8.98 -22.50 18.80
CA VAL A 184 -9.52 -22.35 17.42
C VAL A 184 -11.01 -22.04 17.42
N ALA A 185 -11.81 -22.75 18.23
CA ALA A 185 -13.27 -22.62 18.22
C ALA A 185 -13.79 -21.21 18.58
N PRO A 186 -13.32 -20.54 19.66
CA PRO A 186 -13.70 -19.17 19.95
C PRO A 186 -13.27 -18.17 18.87
N LEU A 187 -12.08 -18.34 18.31
CA LEU A 187 -11.58 -17.49 17.21
C LEU A 187 -12.41 -17.66 15.93
N ALA A 188 -12.79 -18.89 15.59
CA ALA A 188 -13.69 -19.21 14.47
C ALA A 188 -15.05 -18.55 14.63
N ALA A 189 -15.66 -18.68 15.80
CA ALA A 189 -16.93 -18.02 16.12
C ALA A 189 -16.81 -16.48 16.02
N HIS A 190 -15.68 -15.90 16.44
CA HIS A 190 -15.43 -14.47 16.39
C HIS A 190 -15.32 -13.95 14.95
N CYS A 191 -14.59 -14.63 14.06
CA CYS A 191 -14.45 -14.21 12.67
C CYS A 191 -15.65 -14.64 11.78
N GLY A 192 -16.49 -15.55 12.25
CA GLY A 192 -17.68 -16.02 11.52
C GLY A 192 -17.35 -17.04 10.43
N ILE A 193 -16.22 -17.73 10.53
CA ILE A 193 -15.84 -18.83 9.61
C ILE A 193 -15.85 -20.13 10.40
N ASP A 194 -16.48 -21.17 9.84
CA ASP A 194 -16.57 -22.47 10.50
C ASP A 194 -15.18 -23.02 10.86
N GLU A 195 -15.04 -23.57 12.08
CA GLU A 195 -13.80 -24.17 12.55
C GLU A 195 -13.28 -25.27 11.61
N ALA A 196 -14.18 -26.07 11.03
CA ALA A 196 -13.79 -27.11 10.08
C ALA A 196 -13.14 -26.53 8.82
N VAL A 197 -13.62 -25.38 8.34
CA VAL A 197 -13.02 -24.66 7.21
C VAL A 197 -11.64 -24.15 7.58
N ILE A 198 -11.47 -23.55 8.77
CA ILE A 198 -10.17 -23.05 9.22
C ILE A 198 -9.15 -24.19 9.33
N ARG A 199 -9.54 -25.34 9.88
CA ARG A 199 -8.69 -26.53 9.99
C ARG A 199 -8.32 -27.10 8.62
N ASP A 200 -9.24 -27.11 7.65
CA ASP A 200 -8.98 -27.52 6.27
C ASP A 200 -7.97 -26.56 5.58
N LEU A 201 -8.16 -25.27 5.74
CA LEU A 201 -7.22 -24.26 5.22
C LEU A 201 -5.83 -24.39 5.85
N ALA A 202 -5.73 -24.60 7.16
CA ALA A 202 -4.47 -24.85 7.86
C ALA A 202 -3.79 -26.13 7.35
N ALA A 203 -4.54 -27.22 7.17
CA ALA A 203 -4.00 -28.47 6.62
C ALA A 203 -3.46 -28.29 5.20
N LYS A 204 -4.14 -27.52 4.34
CA LYS A 204 -3.65 -27.20 2.99
C LYS A 204 -2.38 -26.35 3.01
N LEU A 205 -2.30 -25.36 3.89
CA LEU A 205 -1.10 -24.53 4.07
C LEU A 205 0.10 -25.34 4.57
N GLY A 206 -0.13 -26.28 5.49
CA GLY A 206 0.89 -27.14 6.09
C GLY A 206 1.09 -28.48 5.37
N SER A 207 0.52 -28.69 4.19
CA SER A 207 0.58 -29.96 3.44
C SER A 207 1.98 -30.34 2.94
N GLY A 208 2.93 -29.41 2.96
CA GLY A 208 4.23 -29.57 2.34
C GLY A 208 4.28 -29.15 0.85
N GLU A 209 3.12 -28.97 0.20
CA GLU A 209 3.05 -28.37 -1.13
C GLU A 209 3.29 -26.85 -1.08
N PRO A 210 3.79 -26.22 -2.17
CA PRO A 210 3.96 -24.77 -2.21
C PRO A 210 2.65 -24.03 -2.01
N ALA A 211 2.63 -23.13 -1.01
CA ALA A 211 1.45 -22.38 -0.65
C ALA A 211 1.76 -20.88 -0.40
N ILE A 212 0.76 -20.03 -0.55
CA ILE A 212 0.85 -18.60 -0.35
C ILE A 212 -0.25 -18.14 0.60
N VAL A 213 0.09 -17.37 1.62
CA VAL A 213 -0.83 -16.52 2.35
C VAL A 213 -0.56 -15.07 1.95
N TYR A 214 -1.54 -14.44 1.29
CA TYR A 214 -1.46 -13.07 0.79
C TYR A 214 -2.60 -12.24 1.35
N GLY A 215 -2.28 -11.19 2.13
CA GLY A 215 -3.24 -10.26 2.69
C GLY A 215 -3.05 -8.87 2.13
N ARG A 216 -4.13 -8.24 1.63
CA ARG A 216 -4.03 -6.88 1.10
C ARG A 216 -5.36 -6.12 1.19
N MET A 217 -5.28 -4.82 1.17
CA MET A 217 -6.32 -3.80 1.35
C MET A 217 -7.22 -4.00 2.58
N GLY A 218 -8.07 -5.00 2.62
CA GLY A 218 -8.92 -5.29 3.76
C GLY A 218 -8.16 -5.62 5.05
N VAL A 219 -6.92 -6.10 4.96
CA VAL A 219 -6.10 -6.51 6.11
C VAL A 219 -5.36 -5.33 6.76
N PRO A 220 -4.54 -4.52 6.05
CA PRO A 220 -3.75 -3.45 6.66
C PRO A 220 -4.56 -2.23 7.09
N VAL A 221 -5.79 -2.03 6.59
CA VAL A 221 -6.62 -0.86 6.90
C VAL A 221 -7.51 -1.05 8.13
N THR A 222 -7.41 -2.17 8.82
CA THR A 222 -8.08 -2.43 10.10
C THR A 222 -7.29 -1.88 11.28
N GLU A 223 -7.90 -1.76 12.44
CA GLU A 223 -7.22 -1.32 13.68
C GLU A 223 -6.00 -2.20 14.02
N ALA A 224 -6.10 -3.51 13.77
CA ALA A 224 -5.02 -4.48 13.98
C ALA A 224 -4.16 -4.72 12.72
N GLY A 225 -4.14 -3.79 11.75
CA GLY A 225 -3.54 -4.02 10.43
C GLY A 225 -2.08 -4.48 10.47
N THR A 226 -1.24 -3.88 11.31
CA THR A 226 0.17 -4.28 11.48
C THR A 226 0.29 -5.67 12.12
N LEU A 227 -0.52 -5.96 13.14
CA LEU A 227 -0.60 -7.28 13.78
C LEU A 227 -1.00 -8.36 12.77
N ASN A 228 -2.02 -8.09 11.95
CA ASN A 228 -2.46 -9.03 10.92
C ASN A 228 -1.35 -9.36 9.91
N LEU A 229 -0.59 -8.36 9.49
CA LEU A 229 0.50 -8.59 8.54
C LEU A 229 1.67 -9.36 9.16
N TRP A 230 1.97 -9.14 10.43
CA TRP A 230 2.93 -9.97 11.16
C TRP A 230 2.48 -11.45 11.21
N LEU A 231 1.21 -11.72 11.55
CA LEU A 231 0.65 -13.08 11.58
C LEU A 231 0.67 -13.75 10.20
N ILE A 232 0.45 -13.00 9.11
CA ILE A 232 0.59 -13.50 7.73
C ILE A 232 2.04 -13.92 7.46
N GLN A 233 3.03 -13.13 7.88
CA GLN A 233 4.43 -13.54 7.73
C GLN A 233 4.73 -14.81 8.54
N LEU A 234 4.24 -14.89 9.78
CA LEU A 234 4.40 -16.09 10.60
C LEU A 234 3.77 -17.33 9.94
N LEU A 235 2.59 -17.22 9.30
CA LEU A 235 1.97 -18.32 8.55
C LEU A 235 2.88 -18.81 7.41
N ASN A 236 3.42 -17.89 6.61
CA ASN A 236 4.32 -18.25 5.51
C ASN A 236 5.66 -18.85 6.01
N ILE A 237 6.15 -18.40 7.17
CA ILE A 237 7.35 -18.96 7.82
C ILE A 237 7.05 -20.33 8.41
N ALA A 238 5.97 -20.45 9.19
CA ALA A 238 5.58 -21.66 9.92
C ALA A 238 5.33 -22.86 8.99
N THR A 239 4.93 -22.58 7.76
CA THR A 239 4.66 -23.59 6.74
C THR A 239 5.82 -23.78 5.73
N GLY A 240 6.97 -23.11 5.98
CA GLY A 240 8.15 -23.17 5.12
C GLY A 240 7.96 -22.56 3.73
N ASN A 241 6.97 -21.68 3.57
CA ASN A 241 6.61 -21.05 2.30
C ASN A 241 7.27 -19.68 2.07
N LEU A 242 7.96 -19.10 3.06
CA LEU A 242 8.78 -17.92 2.87
C LEU A 242 10.07 -18.30 2.12
N ASP A 243 10.40 -17.51 1.10
CA ASP A 243 11.57 -17.69 0.22
C ASP A 243 11.68 -19.12 -0.37
N ARG A 244 10.53 -19.63 -0.79
CA ARG A 244 10.35 -20.92 -1.44
C ARG A 244 9.68 -20.74 -2.79
N GLU A 245 10.11 -21.47 -3.81
CA GLU A 245 9.43 -21.51 -5.11
C GLU A 245 7.97 -21.94 -4.96
N GLY A 246 7.05 -21.13 -5.51
CA GLY A 246 5.61 -21.32 -5.35
C GLY A 246 5.05 -20.85 -4.01
N GLY A 247 5.88 -20.34 -3.10
CA GLY A 247 5.50 -19.61 -1.90
C GLY A 247 5.60 -18.10 -2.09
N VAL A 248 6.11 -17.38 -1.08
CA VAL A 248 6.40 -15.94 -1.17
C VAL A 248 7.90 -15.73 -1.20
N MET A 249 8.39 -14.99 -2.19
CA MET A 249 9.82 -14.90 -2.49
C MET A 249 10.34 -13.48 -2.47
N PHE A 250 11.63 -13.30 -2.20
CA PHE A 250 12.27 -12.01 -2.34
C PHE A 250 12.79 -11.79 -3.76
N SER A 251 12.52 -10.62 -4.32
CA SER A 251 12.99 -10.26 -5.65
C SER A 251 14.49 -9.97 -5.70
N SER A 252 15.05 -10.10 -6.90
CA SER A 252 16.37 -9.56 -7.28
C SER A 252 16.14 -8.50 -8.36
N PRO A 253 15.70 -7.28 -7.99
CA PRO A 253 15.32 -6.29 -8.98
C PRO A 253 16.56 -5.76 -9.72
N VAL A 254 16.39 -5.41 -10.99
CA VAL A 254 17.47 -4.87 -11.83
C VAL A 254 18.02 -3.55 -11.26
N VAL A 255 17.13 -2.69 -10.77
CA VAL A 255 17.54 -1.55 -9.94
C VAL A 255 17.13 -1.86 -8.50
N ASP A 256 18.10 -2.18 -7.67
CA ASP A 256 17.86 -2.56 -6.28
C ASP A 256 17.98 -1.35 -5.34
N LEU A 257 16.84 -0.86 -4.88
CA LEU A 257 16.77 0.27 -3.95
C LEU A 257 17.09 -0.12 -2.49
N VAL A 258 17.20 -1.42 -2.20
CA VAL A 258 17.52 -1.93 -0.86
C VAL A 258 19.02 -2.18 -0.73
N ALA A 259 19.66 -2.68 -1.79
CA ALA A 259 21.09 -2.92 -1.78
C ALA A 259 21.87 -1.63 -1.52
N GLY A 260 22.63 -1.60 -0.45
CA GLY A 260 23.43 -0.46 -0.06
C GLY A 260 22.65 0.73 0.56
N ALA A 261 21.33 0.62 0.74
CA ALA A 261 20.53 1.67 1.40
C ALA A 261 20.69 1.70 2.93
N GLY A 262 21.25 0.64 3.51
CA GLY A 262 21.28 0.43 4.96
C GLY A 262 19.96 -0.09 5.52
N PRO A 263 19.83 -0.17 6.84
CA PRO A 263 18.63 -0.65 7.48
C PRO A 263 17.44 0.26 7.23
N GLY A 264 16.23 -0.30 7.33
CA GLY A 264 14.98 0.45 7.31
C GLY A 264 14.87 1.44 8.47
N THR A 265 13.88 2.32 8.40
CA THR A 265 13.74 3.42 9.37
C THR A 265 12.36 3.49 9.99
N TYR A 266 12.36 3.76 11.31
CA TYR A 266 11.18 3.94 12.13
C TYR A 266 11.53 4.78 13.36
N ASP A 267 10.62 5.69 13.75
CA ASP A 267 10.66 6.49 15.00
C ASP A 267 11.93 7.33 15.22
N ARG A 268 12.57 7.79 14.13
CA ARG A 268 13.70 8.73 14.21
C ARG A 268 13.25 10.16 14.50
N PHE A 269 12.02 10.48 14.12
CA PHE A 269 11.35 11.75 14.32
C PHE A 269 9.89 11.50 14.70
N ARG A 270 9.31 12.47 15.42
CA ARG A 270 7.90 12.43 15.78
C ARG A 270 7.18 13.68 15.30
N SER A 271 5.91 13.53 14.92
CA SER A 271 5.05 14.63 14.50
C SER A 271 4.78 15.58 15.67
N ARG A 272 4.60 16.87 15.37
CA ARG A 272 4.21 17.89 16.34
C ARG A 272 2.83 17.58 16.93
N ILE A 273 1.88 17.22 16.07
CA ILE A 273 0.53 16.82 16.48
C ILE A 273 0.51 15.32 16.74
N GLY A 274 -0.04 14.95 17.90
CA GLY A 274 -0.25 13.55 18.28
C GLY A 274 1.02 12.74 18.56
N ASN A 275 2.22 13.35 18.49
CA ASN A 275 3.52 12.71 18.78
C ASN A 275 3.68 11.35 18.07
N ARG A 276 3.29 11.26 16.79
CA ARG A 276 3.31 10.03 16.00
C ARG A 276 4.69 9.77 15.42
N PRO A 277 5.18 8.53 15.48
CA PRO A 277 6.48 8.17 14.91
C PRO A 277 6.46 8.26 13.38
N GLU A 278 7.61 8.61 12.77
CA GLU A 278 7.79 8.46 11.34
C GLU A 278 8.05 7.03 10.93
N VAL A 279 7.65 6.68 9.71
CA VAL A 279 8.00 5.41 9.05
C VAL A 279 8.56 5.74 7.68
N ILE A 280 9.77 5.31 7.38
CA ILE A 280 10.46 5.59 6.10
C ILE A 280 10.43 7.07 5.69
N SER A 281 10.62 7.96 6.66
CA SER A 281 10.52 9.42 6.50
C SER A 281 9.11 9.93 6.15
N GLU A 282 8.05 9.20 6.45
CA GLU A 282 6.67 9.65 6.29
C GLU A 282 5.99 9.83 7.64
N PHE A 283 5.15 10.87 7.75
CA PHE A 283 4.16 11.01 8.81
C PHE A 283 2.77 10.62 8.30
N PRO A 284 1.85 10.18 9.17
CA PRO A 284 0.47 9.91 8.77
C PRO A 284 -0.16 11.11 8.06
N CYS A 285 -0.59 10.95 6.81
CA CYS A 285 -1.13 12.06 6.03
C CYS A 285 -2.44 12.62 6.62
N ALA A 286 -3.16 11.83 7.41
CA ALA A 286 -4.34 12.27 8.15
C ALA A 286 -4.04 13.36 9.20
N LEU A 287 -2.78 13.51 9.63
CA LEU A 287 -2.38 14.58 10.57
C LEU A 287 -2.16 15.93 9.89
N LEU A 288 -1.91 15.96 8.58
CA LEU A 288 -1.51 17.18 7.89
C LEU A 288 -2.56 18.31 8.01
N PRO A 289 -3.88 18.05 7.91
CA PRO A 289 -4.87 19.08 8.20
C PRO A 289 -4.73 19.70 9.60
N GLU A 290 -4.48 18.90 10.63
CA GLU A 290 -4.29 19.38 12.01
C GLU A 290 -2.95 20.12 12.18
N GLU A 291 -1.88 19.67 11.50
CA GLU A 291 -0.58 20.37 11.47
C GLU A 291 -0.69 21.77 10.85
N ILE A 292 -1.60 21.94 9.88
CA ILE A 292 -1.90 23.23 9.26
C ILE A 292 -2.78 24.10 10.21
N ALA A 293 -3.86 23.53 10.73
CA ALA A 293 -4.89 24.27 11.45
C ALA A 293 -4.49 24.65 12.88
N THR A 294 -3.61 23.87 13.54
CA THR A 294 -3.25 24.09 14.94
C THR A 294 -2.12 25.12 15.07
N PRO A 295 -2.37 26.31 15.68
CA PRO A 295 -1.35 27.33 15.88
C PRO A 295 -0.20 26.85 16.78
N GLY A 296 0.95 27.49 16.65
CA GLY A 296 2.12 27.29 17.51
C GLY A 296 3.41 27.08 16.76
N GLU A 297 4.49 26.88 17.50
CA GLU A 297 5.81 26.62 16.94
C GLU A 297 5.76 25.37 16.05
N GLY A 298 6.39 25.44 14.87
CA GLY A 298 6.39 24.36 13.90
C GLY A 298 5.10 24.16 13.11
N GLN A 299 4.12 25.10 13.20
CA GLN A 299 2.90 25.05 12.41
C GLN A 299 3.23 25.01 10.91
N VAL A 300 2.56 24.11 10.18
CA VAL A 300 2.66 24.07 8.71
C VAL A 300 1.97 25.29 8.10
N LYS A 301 2.76 26.12 7.43
CA LYS A 301 2.33 27.37 6.78
C LYS A 301 2.45 27.34 5.27
N ALA A 302 3.26 26.41 4.75
CA ALA A 302 3.40 26.23 3.31
C ALA A 302 3.27 24.75 2.95
N LEU A 303 2.67 24.46 1.78
CA LEU A 303 2.48 23.10 1.29
C LEU A 303 2.84 23.02 -0.19
N VAL A 304 3.66 22.03 -0.53
CA VAL A 304 3.88 21.60 -1.91
C VAL A 304 3.20 20.24 -2.10
N VAL A 305 2.29 20.15 -3.06
CA VAL A 305 1.61 18.90 -3.43
C VAL A 305 2.08 18.50 -4.83
N ILE A 306 2.58 17.27 -4.97
CA ILE A 306 3.01 16.74 -6.26
C ILE A 306 2.07 15.59 -6.65
N SER A 307 1.29 15.81 -7.72
CA SER A 307 0.39 14.80 -8.31
C SER A 307 -0.53 14.13 -7.28
N GLY A 308 -1.13 14.91 -6.39
CA GLY A 308 -1.95 14.40 -5.28
C GLY A 308 -3.27 15.13 -5.09
N ASN A 309 -4.29 14.38 -4.69
CA ASN A 309 -5.60 14.95 -4.36
C ASN A 309 -6.08 14.49 -2.96
N PRO A 310 -5.34 14.84 -1.88
CA PRO A 310 -5.68 14.39 -0.53
C PRO A 310 -7.05 14.87 -0.04
N ALA A 311 -7.52 16.04 -0.47
CA ALA A 311 -8.87 16.51 -0.10
C ALA A 311 -9.98 15.56 -0.56
N LEU A 312 -9.74 14.76 -1.61
CA LEU A 312 -10.65 13.73 -2.11
C LEU A 312 -10.35 12.35 -1.50
N SER A 313 -9.09 12.02 -1.26
CA SER A 313 -8.63 10.63 -1.09
C SER A 313 -8.05 10.32 0.29
N ALA A 314 -7.88 11.32 1.16
CA ALA A 314 -7.33 11.15 2.50
C ALA A 314 -8.31 11.63 3.58
N PRO A 315 -8.37 10.96 4.75
CA PRO A 315 -9.20 11.41 5.86
C PRO A 315 -8.66 12.71 6.46
N GLY A 316 -9.55 13.49 7.08
CA GLY A 316 -9.24 14.76 7.75
C GLY A 316 -10.00 15.94 7.18
N ALA A 317 -9.94 17.08 7.88
CA ALA A 317 -10.65 18.31 7.52
C ALA A 317 -9.87 19.16 6.49
N TRP A 318 -9.57 18.58 5.34
CA TRP A 318 -8.75 19.22 4.29
C TRP A 318 -9.35 20.53 3.77
N GLY A 319 -10.66 20.56 3.53
CA GLY A 319 -11.35 21.74 3.01
C GLY A 319 -11.28 22.95 3.97
N GLU A 320 -11.17 22.70 5.27
CA GLU A 320 -11.04 23.73 6.31
C GLU A 320 -9.58 24.14 6.54
N ALA A 321 -8.65 23.20 6.39
CA ALA A 321 -7.24 23.42 6.65
C ALA A 321 -6.50 24.12 5.50
N LEU A 322 -6.70 23.65 4.25
CA LEU A 322 -5.96 24.18 3.09
C LEU A 322 -6.08 25.69 2.90
N PRO A 323 -7.25 26.36 3.11
CA PRO A 323 -7.36 27.82 3.03
C PRO A 323 -6.54 28.59 4.06
N GLN A 324 -6.02 27.94 5.12
CA GLN A 324 -5.23 28.58 6.18
C GLN A 324 -3.73 28.65 5.87
N LEU A 325 -3.30 28.08 4.75
CA LEU A 325 -1.91 28.13 4.30
C LEU A 325 -1.53 29.51 3.76
N ASP A 326 -0.37 30.01 4.13
CA ASP A 326 0.21 31.23 3.58
C ASP A 326 0.70 31.03 2.14
N LEU A 327 1.09 29.79 1.80
CA LEU A 327 1.49 29.38 0.45
C LEU A 327 1.15 27.92 0.18
N MET A 328 0.42 27.68 -0.90
CA MET A 328 0.22 26.35 -1.44
C MET A 328 0.62 26.31 -2.92
N VAL A 329 1.46 25.34 -3.28
CA VAL A 329 1.89 25.05 -4.66
C VAL A 329 1.44 23.64 -5.01
N SER A 330 0.70 23.51 -6.09
CA SER A 330 0.27 22.20 -6.62
C SER A 330 0.92 21.93 -7.97
N ILE A 331 1.60 20.82 -8.12
CA ILE A 331 2.09 20.31 -9.40
C ILE A 331 1.08 19.25 -9.85
N ASP A 332 0.16 19.66 -10.71
CA ASP A 332 -0.93 18.80 -11.20
C ASP A 332 -1.44 19.32 -12.55
N MET A 333 -1.89 18.43 -13.41
CA MET A 333 -2.44 18.77 -14.73
C MET A 333 -3.92 19.15 -14.69
N TYR A 334 -4.59 18.92 -13.55
CA TYR A 334 -6.01 19.25 -13.35
C TYR A 334 -6.21 20.17 -12.16
N VAL A 335 -7.26 20.98 -12.21
CA VAL A 335 -7.79 21.64 -11.01
C VAL A 335 -8.63 20.61 -10.26
N THR A 336 -8.09 20.13 -9.16
CA THR A 336 -8.69 19.10 -8.30
C THR A 336 -9.29 19.73 -7.05
N ALA A 337 -10.02 18.95 -6.23
CA ALA A 337 -10.52 19.40 -4.93
C ALA A 337 -9.39 19.94 -4.02
N THR A 338 -8.18 19.42 -4.16
CA THR A 338 -7.00 19.92 -3.43
C THR A 338 -6.40 21.16 -4.08
N SER A 339 -6.10 21.11 -5.38
CA SER A 339 -5.41 22.20 -6.08
C SER A 339 -6.27 23.43 -6.27
N ALA A 340 -7.60 23.35 -6.13
CA ALA A 340 -8.51 24.51 -6.10
C ALA A 340 -8.16 25.49 -4.96
N HIS A 341 -7.47 25.05 -3.91
CA HIS A 341 -6.98 25.89 -2.81
C HIS A 341 -5.55 26.41 -3.04
N ALA A 342 -4.88 26.01 -4.12
CA ALA A 342 -3.50 26.38 -4.36
C ALA A 342 -3.35 27.82 -4.81
N HIS A 343 -2.31 28.51 -4.31
CA HIS A 343 -1.92 29.83 -4.79
C HIS A 343 -1.27 29.75 -6.18
N TYR A 344 -0.61 28.62 -6.45
CA TYR A 344 0.01 28.33 -7.75
C TYR A 344 -0.25 26.89 -8.15
N ILE A 345 -0.73 26.70 -9.39
CA ILE A 345 -0.82 25.41 -10.03
C ILE A 345 0.21 25.39 -11.16
N LEU A 346 1.10 24.41 -11.13
CA LEU A 346 2.18 24.22 -12.10
C LEU A 346 1.89 22.94 -12.90
N PRO A 347 1.27 23.06 -14.08
CA PRO A 347 0.87 21.88 -14.86
C PRO A 347 2.11 21.22 -15.51
N PRO A 348 2.33 19.92 -15.24
CA PRO A 348 3.36 19.15 -15.96
C PRO A 348 2.82 18.66 -17.32
N CYS A 349 3.76 18.21 -18.18
CA CYS A 349 3.41 17.51 -19.41
C CYS A 349 2.63 16.20 -19.14
N GLY A 350 1.96 15.69 -20.16
CA GLY A 350 1.20 14.45 -20.09
C GLY A 350 2.07 13.20 -19.92
N PRO A 351 1.48 12.08 -19.47
CA PRO A 351 2.25 10.84 -19.22
C PRO A 351 2.85 10.21 -20.49
N LEU A 352 2.31 10.49 -21.68
CA LEU A 352 2.84 10.00 -22.96
C LEU A 352 3.94 10.88 -23.55
N GLU A 353 4.16 12.07 -22.97
CA GLU A 353 5.17 13.06 -23.38
C GLU A 353 6.47 12.94 -22.59
N LYS A 354 6.54 12.00 -21.65
CA LYS A 354 7.72 11.71 -20.81
C LYS A 354 8.05 10.24 -20.79
N ASP A 355 9.29 9.92 -20.46
CA ASP A 355 9.77 8.56 -20.31
C ASP A 355 9.30 7.91 -19.00
N HIS A 356 9.37 6.59 -18.93
CA HIS A 356 9.02 5.83 -17.75
C HIS A 356 9.97 4.64 -17.54
N TYR A 357 10.31 4.40 -16.27
CA TYR A 357 10.94 3.19 -15.76
C TYR A 357 10.24 2.78 -14.46
N PRO A 358 9.87 1.49 -14.25
CA PRO A 358 9.10 1.05 -13.08
C PRO A 358 9.96 0.90 -11.81
N LEU A 359 10.62 2.00 -11.39
CA LEU A 359 11.59 2.03 -10.32
C LEU A 359 11.05 1.50 -8.98
N LEU A 360 9.80 1.80 -8.62
CA LEU A 360 9.19 1.35 -7.37
C LEU A 360 8.35 0.08 -7.53
N LEU A 361 7.74 -0.15 -8.69
CA LEU A 361 6.84 -1.28 -8.91
C LEU A 361 7.52 -2.48 -9.57
N GLY A 362 8.64 -2.29 -10.23
CA GLY A 362 9.48 -3.36 -10.75
C GLY A 362 10.00 -4.30 -9.66
N PRO A 363 10.53 -3.78 -8.54
CA PRO A 363 11.01 -4.60 -7.43
C PRO A 363 9.97 -5.52 -6.77
N ILE A 364 8.70 -5.24 -6.93
CA ILE A 364 7.59 -6.08 -6.40
C ILE A 364 6.87 -6.89 -7.49
N ALA A 365 7.47 -7.02 -8.67
CA ALA A 365 6.93 -7.86 -9.74
C ALA A 365 7.19 -9.36 -9.46
N ILE A 366 6.35 -10.21 -10.07
CA ILE A 366 6.45 -11.68 -9.96
C ILE A 366 7.68 -12.29 -10.65
N ARG A 367 8.42 -11.49 -11.41
CA ARG A 367 9.65 -11.88 -12.13
C ARG A 367 10.65 -10.73 -12.08
N ASN A 368 11.92 -11.06 -12.17
CA ASN A 368 12.97 -10.06 -12.35
C ASN A 368 12.91 -9.57 -13.80
N TYR A 369 12.69 -8.28 -14.00
CA TYR A 369 12.61 -7.67 -15.33
C TYR A 369 13.06 -6.21 -15.31
N ALA A 370 13.43 -5.69 -16.45
CA ALA A 370 13.59 -4.26 -16.68
C ALA A 370 12.80 -3.84 -17.92
N ASP A 371 12.17 -2.69 -17.82
CA ASP A 371 11.36 -2.12 -18.87
C ASP A 371 11.57 -0.59 -18.89
N TYR A 372 11.73 -0.03 -20.08
CA TYR A 372 11.84 1.40 -20.27
C TYR A 372 10.96 1.84 -21.44
N SER A 373 10.10 2.78 -21.18
CA SER A 373 9.23 3.37 -22.17
C SER A 373 9.72 4.76 -22.52
N ALA A 374 10.14 4.98 -23.77
CA ALA A 374 10.44 6.30 -24.28
C ALA A 374 9.15 7.14 -24.46
N PRO A 375 9.23 8.48 -24.50
CA PRO A 375 8.09 9.31 -24.83
C PRO A 375 7.43 8.89 -26.14
N THR A 376 6.10 8.74 -26.13
CA THR A 376 5.31 8.35 -27.31
C THR A 376 4.87 9.56 -28.13
N LEU A 377 4.65 10.69 -27.44
CA LEU A 377 4.28 11.97 -28.03
C LEU A 377 5.39 13.00 -27.80
N PRO A 378 5.59 13.93 -28.74
CA PRO A 378 6.47 15.06 -28.49
C PRO A 378 5.86 15.96 -27.40
N MET A 379 6.70 16.50 -26.53
CA MET A 379 6.27 17.49 -25.54
C MET A 379 5.89 18.79 -26.26
N GLU A 380 4.81 19.43 -25.81
CA GLU A 380 4.39 20.74 -26.33
C GLU A 380 5.45 21.80 -26.03
N GLU A 381 5.58 22.80 -26.92
CA GLU A 381 6.51 23.91 -26.71
C GLU A 381 6.22 24.68 -25.41
N GLY A 382 7.19 24.84 -24.57
CA GLY A 382 7.07 25.50 -23.27
C GLY A 382 6.55 24.62 -22.13
N ALA A 383 6.08 23.40 -22.43
CA ALA A 383 5.72 22.42 -21.38
C ALA A 383 6.97 21.92 -20.65
N LYS A 384 6.77 21.41 -19.44
CA LYS A 384 7.83 20.84 -18.59
C LYS A 384 7.39 19.53 -18.00
N ALA A 385 8.34 18.61 -17.84
CA ALA A 385 8.09 17.41 -17.05
C ALA A 385 8.01 17.74 -15.55
N ASP A 386 7.34 16.89 -14.79
CA ASP A 386 7.21 17.06 -13.33
C ASP A 386 8.57 17.25 -12.64
N TRP A 387 9.56 16.46 -13.01
CA TRP A 387 10.90 16.53 -12.41
C TRP A 387 11.62 17.86 -12.69
N GLU A 388 11.38 18.49 -13.86
CA GLU A 388 11.94 19.80 -14.20
C GLU A 388 11.30 20.88 -13.34
N ILE A 389 9.96 20.82 -13.16
CA ILE A 389 9.23 21.75 -12.30
C ILE A 389 9.73 21.63 -10.85
N VAL A 390 9.89 20.39 -10.34
CA VAL A 390 10.42 20.11 -9.00
C VAL A 390 11.83 20.65 -8.84
N ALA A 391 12.70 20.41 -9.83
CA ALA A 391 14.08 20.88 -9.82
C ALA A 391 14.18 22.41 -9.86
N GLU A 392 13.40 23.08 -10.71
CA GLU A 392 13.36 24.54 -10.79
C GLU A 392 12.78 25.18 -9.54
N LEU A 393 11.74 24.58 -8.95
CA LEU A 393 11.18 25.02 -7.67
C LEU A 393 12.24 24.94 -6.57
N ALA A 394 12.96 23.84 -6.47
CA ALA A 394 14.06 23.68 -5.51
C ALA A 394 15.18 24.72 -5.71
N ARG A 395 15.58 24.96 -6.98
CA ARG A 395 16.56 26.01 -7.32
C ARG A 395 16.09 27.40 -6.89
N ALA A 396 14.84 27.73 -7.18
CA ALA A 396 14.28 29.03 -6.84
C ALA A 396 14.23 29.27 -5.33
N ILE A 397 13.89 28.25 -4.54
CA ILE A 397 13.86 28.33 -3.08
C ILE A 397 15.28 28.48 -2.52
N LEU A 398 16.23 27.66 -2.96
CA LEU A 398 17.64 27.74 -2.51
C LEU A 398 18.27 29.09 -2.85
N ALA A 399 18.05 29.58 -4.08
CA ALA A 399 18.55 30.89 -4.49
C ALA A 399 17.95 32.01 -3.63
N ALA A 400 16.66 31.96 -3.31
CA ALA A 400 16.00 32.95 -2.45
C ALA A 400 16.50 32.91 -0.99
N LYS A 401 16.95 31.74 -0.53
CA LYS A 401 17.59 31.56 0.79
C LYS A 401 19.08 31.96 0.80
N GLY A 402 19.67 32.27 -0.37
CA GLY A 402 21.11 32.50 -0.50
C GLY A 402 21.95 31.23 -0.35
N GLU A 403 21.35 30.04 -0.51
CA GLU A 403 22.05 28.76 -0.42
C GLU A 403 22.58 28.29 -1.77
N ALA A 404 23.65 27.50 -1.75
CA ALA A 404 24.22 26.92 -2.96
C ALA A 404 23.24 25.95 -3.63
N VAL A 405 22.98 26.17 -4.91
CA VAL A 405 22.16 25.28 -5.73
C VAL A 405 23.00 24.09 -6.17
N PRO A 406 22.62 22.85 -5.82
CA PRO A 406 23.35 21.67 -6.25
C PRO A 406 23.24 21.46 -7.76
N ASN A 407 24.20 20.76 -8.34
CA ASN A 407 24.09 20.30 -9.72
C ASN A 407 22.93 19.27 -9.78
N ILE A 408 21.93 19.53 -10.62
CA ILE A 408 20.79 18.66 -10.83
C ILE A 408 21.10 17.72 -11.99
N VAL A 409 21.31 16.46 -11.67
CA VAL A 409 21.57 15.42 -12.66
C VAL A 409 20.24 15.04 -13.31
N PRO A 410 20.15 15.01 -14.65
CA PRO A 410 18.93 14.56 -15.34
C PRO A 410 18.54 13.14 -14.93
N PRO A 411 17.23 12.84 -14.74
CA PRO A 411 16.76 11.53 -14.29
C PRO A 411 17.26 10.37 -15.12
N ARG A 412 17.32 10.54 -16.44
CA ARG A 412 17.85 9.55 -17.37
C ARG A 412 19.31 9.16 -17.07
N ALA A 413 20.16 10.12 -16.73
CA ALA A 413 21.55 9.87 -16.34
C ALA A 413 21.64 9.19 -14.97
N VAL A 414 20.72 9.54 -14.04
CA VAL A 414 20.59 8.83 -12.76
C VAL A 414 20.21 7.37 -12.99
N LEU A 415 19.22 7.10 -13.85
CA LEU A 415 18.80 5.75 -14.20
C LEU A 415 19.93 4.94 -14.85
N SER A 416 20.65 5.52 -15.84
CA SER A 416 21.82 4.86 -16.45
C SER A 416 22.87 4.49 -15.39
N SER A 417 23.12 5.38 -14.41
CA SER A 417 24.05 5.09 -13.31
C SER A 417 23.54 4.00 -12.36
N MET A 418 22.22 3.89 -12.18
CA MET A 418 21.60 2.79 -11.39
C MET A 418 21.72 1.46 -12.13
N LEU A 419 21.44 1.44 -13.42
CA LEU A 419 21.56 0.24 -14.26
C LEU A 419 23.02 -0.25 -14.32
N ALA A 420 24.00 0.66 -14.45
CA ALA A 420 25.42 0.31 -14.46
C ALA A 420 25.92 -0.35 -13.15
N ARG A 421 25.16 -0.24 -12.05
CA ARG A 421 25.45 -0.89 -10.76
C ARG A 421 24.63 -2.15 -10.52
N SER A 422 23.81 -2.55 -11.50
CA SER A 422 22.99 -3.75 -11.43
C SER A 422 23.84 -5.02 -11.51
N ASP A 423 23.38 -6.08 -10.86
CA ASP A 423 23.92 -7.43 -11.05
C ASP A 423 23.54 -8.01 -12.44
N TYR A 424 22.66 -7.35 -13.17
CA TYR A 424 22.21 -7.75 -14.49
C TYR A 424 22.90 -6.91 -15.58
N PRO A 425 23.46 -7.55 -16.62
CA PRO A 425 24.17 -6.85 -17.69
C PRO A 425 23.18 -6.20 -18.67
N VAL A 426 22.60 -5.06 -18.28
CA VAL A 426 21.65 -4.32 -19.14
C VAL A 426 21.93 -2.83 -19.07
N THR A 427 21.94 -2.18 -20.23
CA THR A 427 22.10 -0.74 -20.40
C THR A 427 20.77 -0.07 -20.70
N LEU A 428 20.68 1.24 -20.56
CA LEU A 428 19.49 2.00 -20.92
C LEU A 428 19.22 1.95 -22.42
N GLU A 429 20.28 1.96 -23.25
CA GLU A 429 20.19 1.86 -24.70
C GLU A 429 19.63 0.52 -25.15
N GLU A 430 19.99 -0.57 -24.47
CA GLU A 430 19.41 -1.89 -24.72
C GLU A 430 17.95 -1.96 -24.34
N LEU A 431 17.55 -1.31 -23.24
CA LEU A 431 16.14 -1.23 -22.86
C LEU A 431 15.33 -0.39 -23.86
N GLU A 432 15.87 0.71 -24.37
CA GLU A 432 15.23 1.51 -25.43
C GLU A 432 15.03 0.73 -26.73
N ALA A 433 15.98 -0.12 -27.08
CA ALA A 433 15.89 -0.99 -28.25
C ALA A 433 14.89 -2.14 -28.08
N ASN A 434 14.47 -2.42 -26.82
CA ASN A 434 13.55 -3.52 -26.49
C ASN A 434 12.24 -2.99 -25.88
N PRO A 435 11.28 -2.56 -26.68
CA PRO A 435 10.03 -1.95 -26.19
C PRO A 435 9.13 -2.88 -25.37
N ASN A 436 9.44 -4.18 -25.32
CA ASN A 436 8.77 -5.19 -24.49
C ASN A 436 9.53 -5.49 -23.18
N GLY A 437 10.60 -4.75 -22.90
CA GLY A 437 11.48 -4.98 -21.76
C GLY A 437 12.33 -6.25 -21.90
N VAL A 438 13.13 -6.51 -20.87
CA VAL A 438 14.01 -7.68 -20.76
C VAL A 438 13.63 -8.49 -19.53
N ASP A 439 13.33 -9.76 -19.71
CA ASP A 439 13.00 -10.70 -18.64
C ASP A 439 14.25 -11.46 -18.18
N PHE A 440 14.61 -11.32 -16.92
CA PHE A 440 15.74 -12.00 -16.28
C PHE A 440 15.33 -13.27 -15.51
N GLY A 441 14.10 -13.70 -15.65
CA GLY A 441 13.60 -14.95 -15.09
C GLY A 441 12.85 -14.83 -13.77
N PRO A 442 12.38 -15.98 -13.25
CA PRO A 442 11.64 -16.05 -12.00
C PRO A 442 12.53 -15.74 -10.80
N HIS A 443 11.89 -15.44 -9.67
CA HIS A 443 12.62 -15.32 -8.41
C HIS A 443 13.25 -16.66 -8.01
N VAL A 444 14.41 -16.55 -7.37
CA VAL A 444 15.14 -17.65 -6.74
C VAL A 444 15.28 -17.41 -5.25
N GLN A 445 15.64 -18.42 -4.49
CA GLN A 445 15.86 -18.30 -3.04
C GLN A 445 16.99 -17.31 -2.74
N ARG A 446 16.77 -16.40 -1.80
CA ARG A 446 17.67 -15.27 -1.49
C ARG A 446 18.02 -15.15 -0.01
N LEU A 447 17.42 -15.96 0.87
CA LEU A 447 17.73 -15.94 2.27
C LEU A 447 18.91 -16.87 2.62
N PRO A 448 19.81 -16.46 3.54
CA PRO A 448 19.74 -15.27 4.41
C PRO A 448 20.32 -13.98 3.81
N GLU A 449 20.96 -14.01 2.64
CA GLU A 449 21.75 -12.88 2.10
C GLU A 449 20.91 -11.61 1.91
N ARG A 450 19.63 -11.78 1.55
CA ARG A 450 18.70 -10.66 1.30
C ARG A 450 18.27 -9.92 2.57
N LEU A 451 18.36 -10.54 3.75
CA LEU A 451 18.01 -9.90 5.01
C LEU A 451 18.91 -8.68 5.28
N GLN A 452 18.31 -7.63 5.84
CA GLN A 452 19.01 -6.42 6.28
C GLN A 452 19.06 -6.31 7.81
N THR A 453 18.67 -7.35 8.53
CA THR A 453 18.91 -7.51 9.96
C THR A 453 20.42 -7.63 10.23
N PRO A 454 20.92 -7.12 11.37
CA PRO A 454 22.36 -7.12 11.65
C PRO A 454 23.01 -8.51 11.69
N ASP A 455 22.26 -9.51 12.15
CA ASP A 455 22.69 -10.90 12.31
C ASP A 455 22.26 -11.82 11.15
N LYS A 456 21.61 -11.25 10.11
CA LYS A 456 21.04 -12.01 8.98
C LYS A 456 20.05 -13.08 9.41
N ARG A 457 19.30 -12.83 10.51
CA ARG A 457 18.21 -13.71 11.00
C ARG A 457 16.87 -12.98 10.84
N ILE A 458 15.80 -13.76 10.76
CA ILE A 458 14.42 -13.26 10.73
C ILE A 458 14.00 -12.97 12.17
N ALA A 459 13.65 -11.72 12.49
CA ALA A 459 13.12 -11.35 13.79
C ALA A 459 11.63 -11.74 13.89
N CYS A 460 11.34 -12.85 14.55
CA CYS A 460 10.03 -13.49 14.53
C CYS A 460 9.01 -12.84 15.48
N ALA A 461 9.45 -12.16 16.53
CA ALA A 461 8.58 -11.54 17.53
C ALA A 461 8.94 -10.08 17.80
N PRO A 462 8.67 -9.16 16.85
CA PRO A 462 8.86 -7.74 17.10
C PRO A 462 8.08 -7.31 18.36
N PRO A 463 8.69 -6.59 19.32
CA PRO A 463 8.05 -6.25 20.61
C PRO A 463 6.69 -5.58 20.43
N LEU A 464 6.58 -4.61 19.53
CA LEU A 464 5.32 -3.92 19.25
C LEU A 464 4.22 -4.84 18.69
N CYS A 465 4.57 -5.93 18.00
CA CYS A 465 3.61 -6.93 17.56
C CYS A 465 3.09 -7.79 18.72
N LEU A 466 3.97 -8.16 19.66
CA LEU A 466 3.56 -8.88 20.87
C LEU A 466 2.68 -8.00 21.77
N GLU A 467 3.04 -6.74 21.97
CA GLU A 467 2.23 -5.75 22.70
C GLU A 467 0.85 -5.58 22.05
N ALA A 468 0.80 -5.44 20.72
CA ALA A 468 -0.45 -5.33 19.98
C ALA A 468 -1.30 -6.61 20.10
N LEU A 469 -0.69 -7.79 20.16
CA LEU A 469 -1.40 -9.06 20.34
C LEU A 469 -2.03 -9.16 21.74
N GLU A 470 -1.31 -8.76 22.79
CA GLU A 470 -1.84 -8.73 24.15
C GLU A 470 -2.98 -7.70 24.30
N GLN A 471 -2.83 -6.52 23.71
CA GLN A 471 -3.91 -5.52 23.67
C GLN A 471 -5.14 -6.06 22.94
N TRP A 472 -4.95 -6.67 21.76
CA TRP A 472 -6.05 -7.27 21.00
C TRP A 472 -6.77 -8.38 21.80
N ARG A 473 -6.01 -9.21 22.55
CA ARG A 473 -6.58 -10.23 23.43
C ARG A 473 -7.46 -9.63 24.52
N ALA A 474 -7.04 -8.52 25.13
CA ALA A 474 -7.82 -7.81 26.14
C ALA A 474 -9.11 -7.21 25.55
N ASP A 475 -9.03 -6.65 24.35
CA ASP A 475 -10.14 -6.00 23.68
C ASP A 475 -11.16 -7.01 23.10
N LEU A 476 -10.75 -8.26 22.85
CA LEU A 476 -11.62 -9.32 22.30
C LEU A 476 -12.89 -9.54 23.13
N ALA A 477 -12.82 -9.37 24.44
CA ALA A 477 -13.94 -9.52 25.35
C ALA A 477 -14.92 -8.32 25.33
N ALA A 478 -14.51 -7.19 24.79
CA ALA A 478 -15.20 -5.90 24.85
C ALA A 478 -15.97 -5.53 23.57
N GLN A 479 -16.07 -6.41 22.58
CA GLN A 479 -16.64 -6.06 21.28
C GLN A 479 -18.16 -5.77 21.35
N PRO A 480 -18.60 -4.61 20.82
CA PRO A 480 -20.02 -4.25 20.83
C PRO A 480 -20.83 -5.09 19.85
N ALA A 481 -22.07 -5.41 20.24
CA ALA A 481 -23.04 -6.12 19.42
C ALA A 481 -23.50 -5.26 18.23
N SER A 482 -23.60 -5.92 17.09
CA SER A 482 -24.30 -5.56 15.85
C SER A 482 -24.63 -4.08 15.54
N GLN A 483 -23.72 -3.42 14.85
CA GLN A 483 -24.04 -2.32 13.94
C GLN A 483 -23.68 -2.77 12.52
N LEU A 484 -24.33 -2.17 11.50
CA LEU A 484 -23.88 -2.35 10.12
C LEU A 484 -22.42 -1.86 10.00
N LEU A 485 -21.56 -2.69 9.43
CA LEU A 485 -20.15 -2.37 9.23
C LEU A 485 -19.92 -1.82 7.82
N LEU A 486 -19.18 -0.73 7.71
CA LEU A 486 -18.83 -0.12 6.43
C LEU A 486 -17.51 -0.67 5.92
N ILE A 487 -17.51 -1.17 4.66
CA ILE A 487 -16.29 -1.50 3.93
C ILE A 487 -16.18 -0.68 2.65
N GLY A 488 -14.96 -0.31 2.30
CA GLY A 488 -14.66 0.29 1.00
C GLY A 488 -14.63 -0.76 -0.11
N ARG A 489 -14.91 -0.34 -1.37
CA ARG A 489 -14.65 -1.18 -2.54
C ARG A 489 -13.89 -0.42 -3.62
N ARG A 490 -12.98 -1.12 -4.27
CA ARG A 490 -12.26 -0.63 -5.44
C ARG A 490 -12.97 -1.08 -6.72
N HIS A 491 -12.88 -0.26 -7.75
CA HIS A 491 -13.33 -0.61 -9.09
C HIS A 491 -12.28 -0.24 -10.13
N VAL A 492 -12.04 -1.14 -11.10
CA VAL A 492 -11.00 -0.95 -12.13
C VAL A 492 -11.21 0.31 -12.97
N ARG A 493 -12.47 0.75 -13.18
CA ARG A 493 -12.78 1.91 -14.02
C ARG A 493 -12.66 3.26 -13.34
N ASN A 494 -12.50 3.34 -12.03
CA ASN A 494 -12.16 4.60 -11.38
C ASN A 494 -10.69 4.65 -10.93
N ASN A 495 -10.04 3.51 -10.72
CA ASN A 495 -8.65 3.43 -10.28
C ASN A 495 -8.34 4.47 -9.18
N ASN A 496 -8.98 4.31 -8.01
CA ASN A 496 -9.16 5.34 -6.99
C ASN A 496 -10.02 6.51 -7.52
N SER A 497 -9.45 7.61 -7.99
CA SER A 497 -10.16 8.73 -8.63
C SER A 497 -9.53 9.15 -9.97
N TRP A 498 -8.46 8.50 -10.41
CA TRP A 498 -7.64 8.94 -11.54
C TRP A 498 -8.37 8.95 -12.88
N LEU A 499 -9.34 8.05 -13.06
CA LEU A 499 -10.05 7.90 -14.35
C LEU A 499 -11.33 8.74 -14.45
N HIS A 500 -11.71 9.48 -13.39
CA HIS A 500 -12.95 10.27 -13.39
C HIS A 500 -12.98 11.36 -14.47
N ASN A 501 -11.83 11.95 -14.80
CA ASN A 501 -11.70 12.94 -15.86
C ASN A 501 -11.56 12.33 -17.27
N SER A 502 -11.64 11.02 -17.41
CA SER A 502 -11.62 10.32 -18.70
C SER A 502 -13.00 9.72 -19.01
N PRO A 503 -13.90 10.45 -19.72
CA PRO A 503 -15.27 9.97 -19.99
C PRO A 503 -15.30 8.62 -20.70
N ARG A 504 -14.31 8.35 -21.56
CA ARG A 504 -14.21 7.09 -22.30
C ARG A 504 -13.91 5.90 -21.38
N LEU A 505 -13.04 6.07 -20.37
CA LEU A 505 -12.69 5.02 -19.42
C LEU A 505 -13.73 4.89 -18.30
N ALA A 506 -14.29 6.00 -17.84
CA ALA A 506 -15.28 6.03 -16.76
C ALA A 506 -16.71 5.67 -17.21
N LYS A 507 -16.97 5.56 -18.51
CA LYS A 507 -18.31 5.28 -19.04
C LYS A 507 -18.94 4.00 -18.47
N GLY A 508 -20.28 3.94 -18.49
CA GLY A 508 -21.09 2.81 -18.01
C GLY A 508 -22.07 3.25 -16.93
N PRO A 509 -22.69 2.32 -16.19
CA PRO A 509 -23.62 2.66 -15.11
C PRO A 509 -22.90 3.44 -14.00
N ASP A 510 -23.68 4.20 -13.24
CA ASP A 510 -23.18 4.78 -11.99
C ASP A 510 -22.75 3.66 -11.05
N ARG A 511 -21.57 3.81 -10.45
CA ARG A 511 -20.96 2.84 -9.54
C ARG A 511 -20.83 3.37 -8.12
N CYS A 512 -21.22 4.62 -7.91
CA CYS A 512 -21.25 5.22 -6.58
C CYS A 512 -22.54 4.79 -5.85
N THR A 513 -22.60 3.52 -5.46
CA THR A 513 -23.76 2.90 -4.83
C THR A 513 -23.42 2.32 -3.46
N ALA A 514 -24.41 2.31 -2.54
CA ALA A 514 -24.34 1.55 -1.29
C ALA A 514 -24.81 0.11 -1.57
N MET A 515 -23.86 -0.82 -1.64
CA MET A 515 -24.20 -2.25 -1.76
C MET A 515 -24.61 -2.78 -0.39
N ILE A 516 -25.80 -3.43 -0.31
CA ILE A 516 -26.39 -3.95 0.91
C ILE A 516 -26.93 -5.35 0.66
N HIS A 517 -26.84 -6.26 1.65
CA HIS A 517 -27.38 -7.60 1.54
C HIS A 517 -28.92 -7.57 1.48
N PRO A 518 -29.59 -8.51 0.74
CA PRO A 518 -31.05 -8.56 0.66
C PRO A 518 -31.77 -8.61 2.01
N ASP A 519 -31.25 -9.36 2.98
CA ASP A 519 -31.85 -9.46 4.32
C ASP A 519 -31.81 -8.13 5.07
N ASP A 520 -30.68 -7.40 4.99
CA ASP A 520 -30.54 -6.07 5.57
C ASP A 520 -31.43 -5.06 4.83
N ALA A 521 -31.45 -5.12 3.51
CA ALA A 521 -32.30 -4.26 2.68
C ALA A 521 -33.78 -4.44 3.05
N ALA A 522 -34.25 -5.68 3.20
CA ALA A 522 -35.61 -5.99 3.61
C ALA A 522 -35.91 -5.46 5.03
N ALA A 523 -34.99 -5.60 5.97
CA ALA A 523 -35.14 -5.11 7.35
C ALA A 523 -35.31 -3.59 7.43
N TYR A 524 -34.67 -2.85 6.49
CA TYR A 524 -34.77 -1.39 6.40
C TYR A 524 -35.79 -0.88 5.36
N GLY A 525 -36.49 -1.78 4.65
CA GLY A 525 -37.45 -1.42 3.60
C GLY A 525 -36.80 -0.75 2.39
N ILE A 526 -35.57 -1.15 2.03
CA ILE A 526 -34.76 -0.56 0.95
C ILE A 526 -34.86 -1.45 -0.30
N ALA A 527 -35.09 -0.82 -1.46
CA ALA A 527 -35.00 -1.46 -2.77
C ALA A 527 -33.80 -0.90 -3.58
N THR A 528 -33.35 -1.67 -4.57
CA THR A 528 -32.32 -1.19 -5.49
C THR A 528 -32.78 0.08 -6.22
N GLY A 529 -31.93 1.11 -6.20
CA GLY A 529 -32.19 2.43 -6.78
C GLY A 529 -32.72 3.45 -5.79
N ASP A 530 -33.16 3.05 -4.59
CA ASP A 530 -33.58 3.99 -3.56
C ASP A 530 -32.42 4.88 -3.11
N GLN A 531 -32.70 6.14 -2.85
CA GLN A 531 -31.73 7.05 -2.25
C GLN A 531 -31.63 6.78 -0.75
N VAL A 532 -30.48 6.29 -0.32
CA VAL A 532 -30.22 5.99 1.09
C VAL A 532 -29.20 6.96 1.68
N ARG A 533 -29.36 7.24 2.97
CA ARG A 533 -28.36 7.98 3.76
C ARG A 533 -27.58 6.98 4.61
N VAL A 534 -26.29 6.89 4.36
CA VAL A 534 -25.37 6.10 5.20
C VAL A 534 -24.67 7.07 6.16
N THR A 535 -24.83 6.83 7.46
CA THR A 535 -24.32 7.70 8.51
C THR A 535 -23.33 6.95 9.40
N SER A 536 -22.20 7.54 9.65
CA SER A 536 -21.19 7.09 10.62
C SER A 536 -21.00 8.11 11.73
N ARG A 537 -20.11 7.80 12.68
CA ARG A 537 -19.71 8.72 13.76
C ARG A 537 -19.14 10.04 13.23
N VAL A 538 -18.52 10.04 12.06
CA VAL A 538 -17.79 11.21 11.53
C VAL A 538 -18.51 11.95 10.40
N GLY A 539 -19.57 11.39 9.83
CA GLY A 539 -20.29 12.04 8.75
C GLY A 539 -21.37 11.17 8.12
N SER A 540 -22.05 11.71 7.11
CA SER A 540 -23.05 10.99 6.34
C SER A 540 -22.93 11.28 4.85
N VAL A 541 -23.27 10.28 4.02
CA VAL A 541 -23.32 10.40 2.57
C VAL A 541 -24.70 9.90 2.07
N GLN A 542 -25.14 10.47 0.94
CA GLN A 542 -26.37 10.02 0.25
C GLN A 542 -26.00 9.42 -1.11
N LEU A 543 -26.50 8.22 -1.40
CA LEU A 543 -26.23 7.52 -2.65
C LEU A 543 -27.31 6.48 -2.93
N ALA A 544 -27.37 5.97 -4.17
CA ALA A 544 -28.32 4.95 -4.53
C ALA A 544 -27.98 3.59 -3.88
N ALA A 545 -28.98 2.88 -3.42
CA ALA A 545 -28.82 1.52 -2.92
C ALA A 545 -28.63 0.51 -4.07
N GLU A 546 -27.81 -0.50 -3.83
CA GLU A 546 -27.59 -1.66 -4.69
C GLU A 546 -27.78 -2.93 -3.85
N VAL A 547 -28.96 -3.57 -3.94
CA VAL A 547 -29.23 -4.80 -3.20
C VAL A 547 -28.54 -5.98 -3.88
N SER A 548 -27.68 -6.70 -3.17
CA SER A 548 -26.83 -7.75 -3.74
C SER A 548 -26.40 -8.79 -2.70
N GLU A 549 -26.45 -10.08 -3.07
CA GLU A 549 -25.86 -11.18 -2.32
C GLU A 549 -24.31 -11.21 -2.38
N ASP A 550 -23.70 -10.33 -3.14
CA ASP A 550 -22.23 -10.24 -3.23
C ASP A 550 -21.59 -9.59 -1.98
N VAL A 551 -22.37 -9.11 -1.03
CA VAL A 551 -21.92 -8.62 0.29
C VAL A 551 -22.60 -9.45 1.38
N MET A 552 -21.88 -9.74 2.48
CA MET A 552 -22.46 -10.51 3.59
C MET A 552 -23.50 -9.69 4.38
N PRO A 553 -24.44 -10.35 5.07
CA PRO A 553 -25.34 -9.65 6.00
C PRO A 553 -24.58 -8.87 7.06
N GLY A 554 -25.14 -7.71 7.47
CA GLY A 554 -24.52 -6.82 8.46
C GLY A 554 -23.42 -5.91 7.89
N VAL A 555 -23.22 -5.89 6.56
CA VAL A 555 -22.16 -5.10 5.91
C VAL A 555 -22.73 -4.20 4.80
N ILE A 556 -22.29 -2.94 4.80
CA ILE A 556 -22.52 -2.02 3.68
C ILE A 556 -21.18 -1.78 2.96
N SER A 557 -21.19 -1.87 1.63
CA SER A 557 -20.00 -1.58 0.82
C SER A 557 -20.22 -0.35 -0.06
N ILE A 558 -19.34 0.65 0.11
CA ILE A 558 -19.34 1.91 -0.66
C ILE A 558 -18.01 2.04 -1.42
N PRO A 559 -18.01 2.47 -2.71
CA PRO A 559 -16.77 2.68 -3.44
C PRO A 559 -16.03 3.91 -2.90
N HIS A 560 -14.69 3.83 -2.82
CA HIS A 560 -13.87 4.97 -2.50
C HIS A 560 -13.50 5.80 -3.74
N GLY A 561 -13.07 7.04 -3.54
CA GLY A 561 -12.53 7.91 -4.58
C GLY A 561 -13.57 8.77 -5.30
N PHE A 562 -14.82 8.82 -4.85
CA PHE A 562 -15.87 9.66 -5.43
C PHE A 562 -15.99 11.04 -4.79
N GLY A 563 -15.39 11.27 -3.60
CA GLY A 563 -15.26 12.60 -3.00
C GLY A 563 -16.57 13.27 -2.64
N GLN A 564 -17.30 12.73 -1.70
CA GLN A 564 -18.53 13.32 -1.19
C GLN A 564 -18.28 14.01 0.16
#